data_979cb3c5e866c97a2288a0688bd78440
#
_entry.id   979cb3c5e866c97a2288a0688bd78440
#
_cell.length_a   1.000
_cell.length_b   1.000
_cell.length_c   1.000
_cell.angle_alpha   90.00
_cell.angle_beta   90.00
_cell.angle_gamma   90.00
#
_symmetry.space_group_name_H-M   'P 1'
#
loop_
_entity.id
_entity.type
_entity.pdbx_description
1 polymer ?
#
loop_
_entity_poly.entity_id
_entity_poly.type
_entity_poly.pdbx_seq_one_letter_code
_entity_poly.pdbx_strand_id
1 'polypeptide(L)'
;MLETGRKLKVNIMKKISRYIHATLVAIALVADAKAATSVSRHGITWTFDRDRVTGVYANGDPWVVGPVVITAITPKPSVGRNGSMLNPALGNRQAFDDRYIATYNPYDNTLNVGINMPLTVAANSSLISSISAASYQQWGLTQMFAVLTCVSSAPAVGSFRPAYIGTPIKTSPWNSSSLNFSKLQKLSTTGFTTIPNWTNYEADFEKLWFEKDLTWTGRYLHAPYQAANGYGKDMAIKTGDVALMLNMNFTDDVKRKLLISYVQYGIDIAGIRTAGGRWYDTGGHNIGRLAPLMVAATALDDASLKAQLDGSQLGFSEYCQTFFVTQADVDRVHYTADGRPRLPYTSSNIGMPEWGETHTDNPTRDANNWNAYYRDICGGQLTAPAMAARVMGIRSLSKWEQMYLYQERHLNYEQGSTYQGEFNYNPTPAFHKQFYNTHKSNTPGTVITPPTTVTFAIGDRIEVSTNTNVRATASLTGTLLGVQPALAKGTIIGGPIGKDANNITWWQIDYDTGVDGWSGQDNLVKSTSPPPTPVVTFAIGDRVELSKSTNVRATGALTATLLGAQAALAKGTIIGGPVAKDANNITWWQMDYDTGVDGWSGQDNFVKIPAVKPSKPTGLKTE
;
A
#
# COMPACT_ATOMS: atom_id res chain seq x y z
N MET A 1 55.57 42.23 -7.74
CA MET A 1 56.08 40.86 -7.66
C MET A 1 55.79 40.13 -6.33
N LEU A 2 55.52 40.82 -5.23
CA LEU A 2 55.23 40.19 -3.91
C LEU A 2 53.77 39.68 -3.75
N GLU A 3 52.82 40.24 -4.48
CA GLU A 3 51.38 39.87 -4.33
C GLU A 3 50.98 38.63 -5.13
N THR A 4 51.63 38.39 -6.27
CA THR A 4 51.43 37.20 -7.11
C THR A 4 51.94 35.91 -6.44
N GLY A 5 53.04 35.99 -5.68
CA GLY A 5 53.60 34.87 -4.96
C GLY A 5 52.76 34.42 -3.77
N ARG A 6 52.03 35.35 -3.13
CA ARG A 6 51.14 35.06 -2.01
C ARG A 6 49.83 34.36 -2.43
N LYS A 7 49.25 34.77 -3.58
CA LYS A 7 48.06 34.11 -4.16
C LYS A 7 48.38 32.69 -4.67
N LEU A 8 49.55 32.46 -5.20
CA LEU A 8 49.97 31.13 -5.66
C LEU A 8 50.19 30.17 -4.51
N LYS A 9 50.85 30.59 -3.41
CA LYS A 9 51.00 29.77 -2.18
C LYS A 9 49.68 29.43 -1.49
N VAL A 10 48.70 30.34 -1.45
CA VAL A 10 47.38 30.10 -0.88
C VAL A 10 46.57 29.11 -1.73
N ASN A 11 46.68 29.16 -3.07
CA ASN A 11 46.01 28.21 -3.94
C ASN A 11 46.63 26.81 -3.90
N ILE A 12 47.96 26.70 -3.75
CA ILE A 12 48.66 25.42 -3.61
C ILE A 12 48.31 24.80 -2.26
N MET A 13 48.30 25.56 -1.18
CA MET A 13 47.89 25.05 0.15
C MET A 13 46.42 24.63 0.19
N LYS A 14 45.50 25.35 -0.49
CA LYS A 14 44.09 24.93 -0.63
C LYS A 14 43.91 23.65 -1.45
N LYS A 15 44.71 23.45 -2.51
CA LYS A 15 44.72 22.20 -3.28
C LYS A 15 45.29 21.05 -2.45
N ILE A 16 46.41 21.24 -1.75
CA ILE A 16 47.02 20.21 -0.89
C ILE A 16 46.05 19.87 0.28
N SER A 17 45.38 20.85 0.90
CA SER A 17 44.38 20.61 1.92
C SER A 17 43.16 19.81 1.41
N ARG A 18 42.72 20.05 0.17
CA ARG A 18 41.65 19.26 -0.46
C ARG A 18 42.07 17.82 -0.77
N TYR A 19 43.31 17.58 -1.18
CA TYR A 19 43.81 16.22 -1.40
C TYR A 19 44.06 15.48 -0.09
N ILE A 20 44.56 16.16 0.94
CA ILE A 20 44.74 15.56 2.28
C ILE A 20 43.37 15.24 2.92
N HIS A 21 42.35 16.11 2.78
CA HIS A 21 40.99 15.80 3.24
C HIS A 21 40.31 14.68 2.44
N ALA A 22 40.48 14.63 1.13
CA ALA A 22 39.96 13.55 0.29
C ALA A 22 40.66 12.20 0.60
N THR A 23 41.98 12.22 0.84
CA THR A 23 42.74 11.01 1.18
C THR A 23 42.46 10.56 2.63
N LEU A 24 42.25 11.46 3.59
CA LEU A 24 41.86 11.16 4.96
C LEU A 24 40.41 10.67 5.04
N VAL A 25 39.49 11.20 4.22
CA VAL A 25 38.11 10.69 4.12
C VAL A 25 38.09 9.32 3.47
N ALA A 26 38.94 9.04 2.48
CA ALA A 26 39.06 7.71 1.88
C ALA A 26 39.69 6.68 2.85
N ILE A 27 40.62 7.09 3.72
CA ILE A 27 41.22 6.22 4.73
C ILE A 27 40.27 6.00 5.93
N ALA A 28 39.42 6.97 6.27
CA ALA A 28 38.41 6.79 7.34
C ALA A 28 37.25 5.85 6.92
N LEU A 29 37.04 5.62 5.62
CA LEU A 29 35.99 4.72 5.09
C LEU A 29 36.39 3.23 5.07
N VAL A 30 37.63 2.88 5.44
CA VAL A 30 38.12 1.48 5.50
C VAL A 30 38.29 1.00 6.94
N ALA A 31 37.89 1.77 7.95
CA ALA A 31 38.25 1.54 9.34
C ALA A 31 37.56 0.35 10.06
N ASP A 32 36.56 -0.31 9.44
CA ASP A 32 35.84 -1.45 10.06
C ASP A 32 36.32 -2.83 9.58
N ALA A 33 37.15 -2.88 8.54
CA ALA A 33 37.74 -4.14 8.08
C ALA A 33 38.95 -4.50 8.96
N LYS A 34 38.90 -5.67 9.61
CA LYS A 34 39.98 -6.17 10.45
C LYS A 34 40.36 -7.60 10.14
N ALA A 35 41.62 -7.98 10.40
CA ALA A 35 42.01 -9.37 10.36
C ALA A 35 41.50 -10.09 11.61
N ALA A 36 40.85 -11.23 11.44
CA ALA A 36 40.37 -12.04 12.56
C ALA A 36 40.31 -13.53 12.20
N THR A 37 40.55 -14.39 13.18
CA THR A 37 40.39 -15.84 13.06
C THR A 37 38.96 -16.32 13.32
N SER A 38 38.05 -15.43 13.73
CA SER A 38 36.63 -15.73 13.94
C SER A 38 35.77 -14.48 13.91
N VAL A 39 34.48 -14.65 13.68
CA VAL A 39 33.43 -13.64 13.88
C VAL A 39 32.25 -14.24 14.61
N SER A 40 31.52 -13.42 15.35
CA SER A 40 30.37 -13.86 16.16
C SER A 40 29.16 -12.96 15.93
N ARG A 41 27.98 -13.56 15.98
CA ARG A 41 26.70 -12.85 15.95
C ARG A 41 25.65 -13.63 16.75
N HIS A 42 24.98 -12.99 17.68
CA HIS A 42 23.87 -13.57 18.46
C HIS A 42 24.17 -14.95 19.07
N GLY A 43 25.37 -15.15 19.61
CA GLY A 43 25.79 -16.41 20.24
C GLY A 43 26.27 -17.48 19.26
N ILE A 44 26.31 -17.18 17.96
CA ILE A 44 26.88 -18.05 16.93
C ILE A 44 28.25 -17.52 16.55
N THR A 45 29.29 -18.39 16.57
CA THR A 45 30.66 -18.06 16.19
C THR A 45 31.13 -18.94 15.05
N TRP A 46 31.69 -18.32 14.03
CA TRP A 46 32.37 -19.02 12.92
C TRP A 46 33.87 -18.80 13.05
N THR A 47 34.63 -19.90 13.18
CA THR A 47 36.10 -19.90 13.32
C THR A 47 36.74 -20.25 11.99
N PHE A 48 37.75 -19.51 11.58
CA PHE A 48 38.46 -19.66 10.31
C PHE A 48 39.78 -20.40 10.46
N ASP A 49 40.33 -20.90 9.38
CA ASP A 49 41.62 -21.60 9.33
C ASP A 49 42.83 -20.68 9.62
N ARG A 50 42.67 -19.37 9.45
CA ARG A 50 43.67 -18.32 9.65
C ARG A 50 43.00 -16.96 9.75
N ASP A 51 43.77 -15.92 9.94
CA ASP A 51 43.31 -14.55 9.87
C ASP A 51 42.67 -14.26 8.51
N ARG A 52 41.45 -13.72 8.54
CA ARG A 52 40.64 -13.31 7.38
C ARG A 52 40.23 -11.86 7.53
N VAL A 53 40.15 -11.16 6.40
CA VAL A 53 39.58 -9.80 6.39
C VAL A 53 38.08 -9.91 6.67
N THR A 54 37.64 -9.30 7.77
CA THR A 54 36.27 -9.36 8.27
C THR A 54 35.75 -7.98 8.64
N GLY A 55 34.46 -7.83 8.78
CA GLY A 55 33.78 -6.65 9.30
C GLY A 55 32.30 -6.91 9.52
N VAL A 56 31.54 -5.82 9.67
CA VAL A 56 30.09 -5.88 9.90
C VAL A 56 29.34 -4.95 8.94
N TYR A 57 28.12 -5.33 8.62
CA TYR A 57 27.17 -4.50 7.93
C TYR A 57 26.49 -3.49 8.86
N ALA A 58 25.70 -2.58 8.31
CA ALA A 58 25.02 -1.53 9.07
C ALA A 58 24.17 -2.07 10.24
N ASN A 59 23.55 -3.23 10.05
CA ASN A 59 22.74 -3.91 11.07
C ASN A 59 23.57 -4.80 12.04
N GLY A 60 24.90 -4.83 11.89
CA GLY A 60 25.82 -5.62 12.71
C GLY A 60 26.00 -7.07 12.26
N ASP A 61 25.41 -7.53 11.18
CA ASP A 61 25.66 -8.87 10.65
C ASP A 61 27.09 -8.97 10.10
N PRO A 62 27.85 -10.07 10.38
CA PRO A 62 29.24 -10.21 9.97
C PRO A 62 29.38 -10.55 8.49
N TRP A 63 30.47 -10.09 7.92
CA TRP A 63 30.97 -10.53 6.63
C TRP A 63 32.46 -10.94 6.72
N VAL A 64 32.87 -11.80 5.78
CA VAL A 64 34.26 -12.22 5.60
C VAL A 64 34.62 -12.20 4.11
N VAL A 65 35.84 -11.76 3.77
CA VAL A 65 36.34 -11.85 2.39
C VAL A 65 36.74 -13.29 2.08
N GLY A 66 36.11 -13.86 1.07
CA GLY A 66 36.29 -15.24 0.64
C GLY A 66 37.14 -15.41 -0.62
N PRO A 67 37.43 -16.68 -0.99
CA PRO A 67 36.94 -17.90 -0.33
C PRO A 67 37.54 -18.09 1.06
N VAL A 68 36.78 -18.73 1.96
CA VAL A 68 37.17 -18.96 3.36
C VAL A 68 36.97 -20.42 3.75
N VAL A 69 37.87 -20.92 4.61
CA VAL A 69 37.71 -22.23 5.25
C VAL A 69 37.26 -22.00 6.68
N ILE A 70 36.08 -22.51 7.03
CA ILE A 70 35.52 -22.49 8.37
C ILE A 70 35.90 -23.81 9.04
N THR A 71 36.62 -23.74 10.15
CA THR A 71 37.11 -24.92 10.88
C THR A 71 36.18 -25.34 12.01
N ALA A 72 35.37 -24.40 12.52
CA ALA A 72 34.38 -24.68 13.55
C ALA A 72 33.22 -23.69 13.51
N ILE A 73 32.04 -24.14 13.95
CA ILE A 73 30.88 -23.30 14.26
C ILE A 73 30.48 -23.58 15.71
N THR A 74 30.20 -22.53 16.49
CA THR A 74 29.73 -22.65 17.87
C THR A 74 28.37 -21.96 18.00
N PRO A 75 27.32 -22.58 18.57
CA PRO A 75 27.29 -23.95 19.10
C PRO A 75 27.60 -24.99 18.02
N LYS A 76 28.25 -26.10 18.42
CA LYS A 76 28.67 -27.14 17.47
C LYS A 76 27.48 -27.74 16.75
N PRO A 77 27.46 -27.70 15.42
CA PRO A 77 26.45 -28.41 14.64
C PRO A 77 26.55 -29.92 14.80
N SER A 78 25.42 -30.58 14.79
CA SER A 78 25.31 -32.04 14.75
C SER A 78 24.17 -32.43 13.81
N VAL A 79 24.05 -33.72 13.54
CA VAL A 79 22.84 -34.20 12.84
C VAL A 79 21.63 -33.85 13.70
N GLY A 80 20.75 -33.05 13.14
CA GLY A 80 19.49 -32.63 13.76
C GLY A 80 19.56 -31.53 14.82
N ARG A 81 20.72 -30.89 15.04
CA ARG A 81 20.82 -29.75 16.00
C ARG A 81 21.80 -28.70 15.53
N ASN A 82 21.47 -27.44 15.83
CA ASN A 82 22.34 -26.27 15.55
C ASN A 82 22.82 -26.26 14.09
N GLY A 83 21.98 -26.67 13.15
CA GLY A 83 22.41 -26.88 11.78
C GLY A 83 22.72 -25.58 11.04
N SER A 84 23.35 -25.72 9.88
CA SER A 84 23.74 -24.59 9.04
C SER A 84 23.44 -24.88 7.58
N MET A 85 22.88 -23.89 6.87
CA MET A 85 22.58 -23.97 5.44
C MET A 85 23.39 -22.94 4.66
N LEU A 86 24.01 -23.38 3.56
CA LEU A 86 24.72 -22.51 2.63
C LEU A 86 23.80 -22.13 1.47
N ASN A 87 23.67 -20.83 1.19
CA ASN A 87 22.84 -20.28 0.12
C ASN A 87 21.42 -20.91 0.09
N PRO A 88 20.62 -20.75 1.16
CA PRO A 88 19.34 -21.43 1.25
C PRO A 88 18.42 -21.07 0.08
N ALA A 89 17.80 -22.09 -0.51
CA ALA A 89 16.75 -21.94 -1.52
C ALA A 89 15.37 -21.90 -0.85
N LEU A 90 14.38 -21.35 -1.55
CA LEU A 90 12.98 -21.40 -1.12
C LEU A 90 12.47 -22.84 -1.05
N GLY A 91 11.57 -23.10 -0.12
CA GLY A 91 10.93 -24.40 0.11
C GLY A 91 10.99 -24.84 1.57
N ASN A 92 10.33 -25.93 1.90
CA ASN A 92 10.10 -26.37 3.27
C ASN A 92 11.22 -27.25 3.86
N ARG A 93 12.11 -27.86 3.04
CA ARG A 93 13.22 -28.68 3.55
C ARG A 93 14.23 -27.82 4.29
N GLN A 94 14.65 -28.24 5.49
CA GLN A 94 15.56 -27.48 6.35
C GLN A 94 16.64 -28.36 6.94
N ALA A 95 17.71 -27.72 7.45
CA ALA A 95 18.87 -28.38 8.00
C ALA A 95 19.15 -28.01 9.48
N PHE A 96 18.22 -27.33 10.14
CA PHE A 96 18.49 -26.69 11.43
C PHE A 96 18.23 -27.59 12.62
N ASP A 97 17.09 -28.33 12.59
CA ASP A 97 16.67 -29.18 13.69
C ASP A 97 15.80 -30.34 13.19
N ASP A 98 16.06 -31.58 13.60
CA ASP A 98 15.34 -32.77 13.14
C ASP A 98 14.04 -33.03 13.89
N ARG A 99 13.76 -32.26 14.95
CA ARG A 99 12.52 -32.35 15.73
C ARG A 99 11.33 -31.66 15.05
N TYR A 100 11.56 -30.90 13.97
CA TYR A 100 10.46 -30.33 13.19
C TYR A 100 9.55 -31.41 12.63
N ILE A 101 8.26 -31.09 12.54
CA ILE A 101 7.27 -32.03 11.99
C ILE A 101 7.66 -32.37 10.56
N ALA A 102 7.97 -33.63 10.32
CA ALA A 102 8.52 -34.10 9.05
C ALA A 102 7.61 -33.86 7.84
N THR A 103 6.29 -33.82 8.04
CA THR A 103 5.33 -33.51 6.98
C THR A 103 5.31 -32.02 6.61
N TYR A 104 5.79 -31.13 7.48
CA TYR A 104 5.74 -29.68 7.28
C TYR A 104 7.10 -29.12 6.86
N ASN A 105 8.12 -29.32 7.71
CA ASN A 105 9.48 -28.83 7.48
C ASN A 105 10.47 -29.99 7.65
N PRO A 106 10.55 -30.93 6.69
CA PRO A 106 11.39 -32.10 6.81
C PRO A 106 12.87 -31.71 6.95
N TYR A 107 13.52 -32.31 7.95
CA TYR A 107 14.97 -32.21 8.10
C TYR A 107 15.68 -32.91 6.96
N ASP A 108 16.67 -32.24 6.39
CA ASP A 108 17.51 -32.78 5.35
C ASP A 108 18.98 -32.66 5.75
N ASN A 109 19.57 -33.78 6.11
CA ASN A 109 20.96 -33.84 6.53
C ASN A 109 21.94 -33.41 5.42
N THR A 110 21.59 -33.54 4.16
CA THR A 110 22.44 -33.12 3.02
C THR A 110 22.56 -31.60 2.92
N LEU A 111 21.59 -30.86 3.46
CA LEU A 111 21.59 -29.41 3.52
C LEU A 111 22.37 -28.88 4.73
N ASN A 112 22.67 -29.74 5.74
CA ASN A 112 23.39 -29.32 6.94
C ASN A 112 24.92 -29.31 6.69
N VAL A 113 25.38 -28.22 6.08
CA VAL A 113 26.82 -28.06 5.81
C VAL A 113 27.69 -27.96 7.08
N GLY A 114 27.07 -27.62 8.21
CA GLY A 114 27.78 -27.41 9.49
C GLY A 114 28.36 -28.68 10.12
N ILE A 115 27.90 -29.87 9.71
CA ILE A 115 28.45 -31.15 10.19
C ILE A 115 29.71 -31.57 9.44
N ASN A 116 30.00 -30.98 8.29
CA ASN A 116 31.11 -31.34 7.40
C ASN A 116 32.26 -30.32 7.57
N MET A 117 32.93 -30.33 8.70
CA MET A 117 34.07 -29.45 8.97
C MET A 117 35.39 -30.14 8.62
N PRO A 118 36.37 -29.40 8.07
CA PRO A 118 36.32 -27.98 7.69
C PRO A 118 35.46 -27.72 6.45
N LEU A 119 34.70 -26.61 6.48
CA LEU A 119 33.80 -26.19 5.40
C LEU A 119 34.44 -25.08 4.56
N THR A 120 34.64 -25.32 3.27
CA THR A 120 35.05 -24.29 2.33
C THR A 120 33.82 -23.53 1.83
N VAL A 121 33.80 -22.20 2.04
CA VAL A 121 32.75 -21.29 1.59
C VAL A 121 33.29 -20.37 0.52
N ALA A 122 32.71 -20.43 -0.67
CA ALA A 122 33.07 -19.58 -1.79
C ALA A 122 32.64 -18.13 -1.52
N ALA A 123 33.34 -17.18 -2.15
CA ALA A 123 32.85 -15.80 -2.20
C ALA A 123 31.43 -15.72 -2.81
N ASN A 124 30.70 -14.66 -2.46
CA ASN A 124 29.29 -14.44 -2.83
C ASN A 124 28.33 -15.50 -2.25
N SER A 125 28.57 -15.94 -1.02
CA SER A 125 27.73 -16.92 -0.32
C SER A 125 27.14 -16.34 0.97
N SER A 126 25.97 -16.86 1.36
CA SER A 126 25.34 -16.64 2.66
C SER A 126 25.29 -17.97 3.42
N LEU A 127 25.90 -18.01 4.61
CA LEU A 127 25.84 -19.17 5.51
C LEU A 127 24.91 -18.82 6.67
N ILE A 128 23.74 -19.46 6.71
CA ILE A 128 22.77 -19.33 7.80
C ILE A 128 23.05 -20.42 8.82
N SER A 129 23.31 -20.02 10.07
CA SER A 129 23.49 -20.95 11.18
C SER A 129 22.45 -20.72 12.26
N SER A 130 22.12 -21.77 13.01
CA SER A 130 21.08 -21.73 14.03
C SER A 130 21.55 -22.17 15.41
N ILE A 131 20.80 -21.76 16.43
CA ILE A 131 20.84 -22.33 17.77
C ILE A 131 19.49 -23.03 17.98
N SER A 132 19.53 -24.34 18.23
CA SER A 132 18.34 -25.11 18.56
C SER A 132 17.84 -24.77 19.95
N ALA A 133 16.53 -24.70 20.15
CA ALA A 133 15.94 -24.57 21.47
C ALA A 133 16.21 -25.83 22.33
N ALA A 134 16.42 -25.65 23.62
CA ALA A 134 16.69 -26.77 24.54
C ALA A 134 15.52 -27.77 24.57
N SER A 135 14.28 -27.27 24.57
CA SER A 135 13.06 -28.08 24.53
C SER A 135 12.15 -27.65 23.38
N TYR A 136 11.18 -28.50 23.05
CA TYR A 136 10.15 -28.16 22.08
C TYR A 136 9.38 -26.93 22.58
N GLN A 137 9.39 -25.88 21.76
CA GLN A 137 8.52 -24.71 21.93
C GLN A 137 7.28 -24.93 21.07
N GLN A 138 6.15 -24.40 21.49
CA GLN A 138 4.84 -24.69 20.86
C GLN A 138 4.84 -24.51 19.32
N TRP A 139 5.68 -23.61 18.79
CA TRP A 139 5.66 -23.26 17.38
C TRP A 139 7.03 -23.18 16.71
N GLY A 140 8.12 -23.39 17.45
CA GLY A 140 9.46 -23.32 16.87
C GLY A 140 10.49 -24.08 17.67
N LEU A 141 11.49 -24.58 16.99
CA LEU A 141 12.60 -25.36 17.55
C LEU A 141 13.93 -24.64 17.43
N THR A 142 13.97 -23.56 16.63
CA THR A 142 15.15 -22.71 16.48
C THR A 142 15.01 -21.49 17.36
N GLN A 143 15.89 -21.37 18.34
CA GLN A 143 15.94 -20.24 19.25
C GLN A 143 16.53 -18.99 18.58
N MET A 144 17.52 -19.18 17.71
CA MET A 144 18.28 -18.09 17.09
C MET A 144 18.75 -18.46 15.69
N PHE A 145 18.74 -17.48 14.81
CA PHE A 145 19.44 -17.53 13.54
C PHE A 145 20.48 -16.41 13.46
N ALA A 146 21.58 -16.66 12.75
CA ALA A 146 22.50 -15.65 12.32
C ALA A 146 23.05 -15.98 10.92
N VAL A 147 23.51 -14.95 10.21
CA VAL A 147 24.06 -15.06 8.88
C VAL A 147 25.50 -14.57 8.83
N LEU A 148 26.39 -15.38 8.25
CA LEU A 148 27.71 -14.96 7.81
C LEU A 148 27.66 -14.76 6.28
N THR A 149 28.01 -13.59 5.80
CA THR A 149 28.12 -13.32 4.37
C THR A 149 29.58 -13.41 3.92
N CYS A 150 29.88 -14.33 3.02
CA CYS A 150 31.18 -14.44 2.38
C CYS A 150 31.17 -13.57 1.11
N VAL A 151 31.96 -12.49 1.12
CA VAL A 151 32.00 -11.49 0.05
C VAL A 151 33.25 -11.64 -0.81
N SER A 152 33.23 -11.12 -2.05
CA SER A 152 34.42 -11.10 -2.93
C SER A 152 35.41 -9.98 -2.57
N SER A 153 34.91 -8.91 -1.96
CA SER A 153 35.71 -7.78 -1.49
C SER A 153 35.02 -7.12 -0.28
N ALA A 154 35.77 -6.42 0.54
CA ALA A 154 35.23 -5.72 1.70
C ALA A 154 34.16 -4.70 1.28
N PRO A 155 32.94 -4.76 1.83
CA PRO A 155 31.90 -3.75 1.57
C PRO A 155 32.30 -2.39 2.12
N ALA A 156 31.73 -1.32 1.58
CA ALA A 156 31.87 0.00 2.16
C ALA A 156 31.27 0.05 3.56
N VAL A 157 31.86 0.86 4.44
CA VAL A 157 31.34 1.08 5.82
C VAL A 157 29.90 1.53 5.76
N GLY A 158 29.06 0.93 6.61
CA GLY A 158 27.63 1.24 6.67
C GLY A 158 26.78 0.63 5.55
N SER A 159 27.37 -0.23 4.68
CA SER A 159 26.56 -0.97 3.70
C SER A 159 25.53 -1.85 4.39
N PHE A 160 24.33 -1.96 3.80
CA PHE A 160 23.37 -3.00 4.16
C PHE A 160 23.87 -4.36 3.70
N ARG A 161 23.51 -5.42 4.43
CA ARG A 161 23.78 -6.79 4.01
C ARG A 161 22.93 -7.11 2.76
N PRO A 162 23.52 -7.71 1.72
CA PRO A 162 22.74 -8.28 0.61
C PRO A 162 21.78 -9.33 1.14
N ALA A 163 20.60 -9.45 0.53
CA ALA A 163 19.64 -10.48 0.91
C ALA A 163 20.29 -11.86 0.93
N TYR A 164 19.94 -12.68 1.91
CA TYR A 164 20.50 -14.04 2.03
C TYR A 164 19.93 -15.01 0.99
N ILE A 165 18.74 -14.72 0.42
CA ILE A 165 18.12 -15.43 -0.73
C ILE A 165 17.99 -14.43 -1.89
N GLY A 166 18.00 -14.90 -3.14
CA GLY A 166 17.71 -14.12 -4.34
C GLY A 166 18.83 -13.16 -4.79
N THR A 167 19.97 -13.16 -4.12
CA THR A 167 21.11 -12.31 -4.47
C THR A 167 22.35 -13.18 -4.72
N PRO A 168 22.62 -13.55 -5.98
CA PRO A 168 23.73 -14.46 -6.31
C PRO A 168 25.12 -13.82 -6.16
N ILE A 169 25.21 -12.49 -6.24
CA ILE A 169 26.43 -11.72 -5.99
C ILE A 169 26.22 -10.92 -4.72
N LYS A 170 27.04 -11.17 -3.69
CA LYS A 170 26.85 -10.59 -2.35
C LYS A 170 27.42 -9.15 -2.26
N THR A 171 26.89 -8.27 -3.10
CA THR A 171 27.09 -6.82 -3.03
C THR A 171 25.76 -6.14 -2.74
N SER A 172 25.80 -5.06 -1.97
CA SER A 172 24.63 -4.25 -1.68
C SER A 172 24.77 -2.87 -2.33
N PRO A 173 23.77 -2.40 -3.06
CA PRO A 173 23.79 -1.04 -3.59
C PRO A 173 23.45 0.01 -2.52
N TRP A 174 22.99 -0.41 -1.33
CA TRP A 174 22.46 0.49 -0.31
C TRP A 174 23.42 0.66 0.86
N ASN A 175 23.44 1.87 1.41
CA ASN A 175 24.23 2.25 2.58
C ASN A 175 23.34 2.98 3.60
N SER A 176 23.58 2.77 4.88
CA SER A 176 22.82 3.37 5.97
C SER A 176 22.98 4.91 6.05
N SER A 177 24.04 5.46 5.45
CA SER A 177 24.23 6.91 5.32
C SER A 177 23.27 7.54 4.30
N SER A 178 22.71 6.75 3.37
CA SER A 178 21.73 7.20 2.37
C SER A 178 20.28 7.08 2.83
N LEU A 179 20.02 6.63 4.08
CA LEU A 179 18.68 6.56 4.63
C LEU A 179 18.03 7.94 4.67
N ASN A 180 16.90 8.08 4.00
CA ASN A 180 16.18 9.34 3.91
C ASN A 180 15.10 9.44 4.99
N PHE A 181 15.47 9.97 6.15
CA PHE A 181 14.56 10.18 7.27
C PHE A 181 13.44 11.18 6.96
N SER A 182 13.61 12.05 5.97
CA SER A 182 12.57 13.02 5.59
C SER A 182 11.37 12.37 4.90
N LYS A 183 11.51 11.15 4.42
CA LYS A 183 10.41 10.34 3.87
C LYS A 183 9.56 9.68 4.95
N LEU A 184 10.07 9.60 6.18
CA LEU A 184 9.32 9.14 7.35
C LEU A 184 8.67 10.35 8.02
N GLN A 185 7.42 10.19 8.43
CA GLN A 185 6.68 11.30 9.06
C GLN A 185 7.17 11.56 10.49
N LYS A 186 6.79 12.71 11.03
CA LYS A 186 6.98 13.10 12.43
C LYS A 186 5.62 13.36 13.08
N LEU A 187 4.76 12.35 13.05
CA LEU A 187 3.39 12.44 13.55
C LEU A 187 3.37 12.55 15.07
N SER A 188 2.46 13.37 15.60
CA SER A 188 2.36 13.60 17.04
C SER A 188 2.17 12.32 17.83
N THR A 189 2.87 12.22 18.95
CA THR A 189 2.68 11.16 19.97
C THR A 189 1.69 11.58 21.05
N THR A 190 1.16 12.81 20.99
CA THR A 190 0.25 13.35 22.00
C THR A 190 -1.06 12.56 22.02
N GLY A 191 -1.49 12.20 23.22
CA GLY A 191 -2.72 11.45 23.43
C GLY A 191 -2.59 9.93 23.26
N PHE A 192 -1.41 9.42 22.87
CA PHE A 192 -1.18 7.97 22.83
C PHE A 192 -1.02 7.41 24.24
N THR A 193 -1.80 6.39 24.54
CA THR A 193 -1.74 5.66 25.83
C THR A 193 -0.90 4.41 25.75
N THR A 194 -0.66 3.90 24.54
CA THR A 194 0.04 2.62 24.29
C THR A 194 0.96 2.73 23.08
N ILE A 195 2.11 3.36 23.24
CA ILE A 195 3.18 3.24 22.25
C ILE A 195 3.99 2.00 22.59
N PRO A 196 4.26 1.08 21.64
CA PRO A 196 5.04 -0.11 21.90
C PRO A 196 6.46 0.22 22.40
N ASN A 197 7.05 -0.68 23.19
CA ASN A 197 8.37 -0.45 23.79
C ASN A 197 9.46 -0.49 22.73
N TRP A 198 10.11 0.66 22.52
CA TRP A 198 11.15 0.84 21.50
C TRP A 198 12.31 -0.15 21.63
N THR A 199 12.84 -0.32 22.85
CA THR A 199 14.00 -1.18 23.12
C THR A 199 13.72 -2.66 22.82
N ASN A 200 12.50 -3.13 23.09
CA ASN A 200 12.12 -4.50 22.79
C ASN A 200 12.12 -4.75 21.28
N TYR A 201 11.61 -3.80 20.49
CA TYR A 201 11.60 -3.91 19.03
C TYR A 201 13.01 -3.79 18.43
N GLU A 202 13.88 -2.92 18.97
CA GLU A 202 15.29 -2.92 18.57
C GLU A 202 15.94 -4.28 18.81
N ALA A 203 15.73 -4.87 19.99
CA ALA A 203 16.29 -6.17 20.34
C ALA A 203 15.74 -7.32 19.48
N ASP A 204 14.49 -7.23 19.01
CA ASP A 204 13.90 -8.26 18.15
C ASP A 204 14.34 -8.11 16.69
N PHE A 205 14.35 -6.88 16.16
CA PHE A 205 14.66 -6.65 14.74
C PHE A 205 16.15 -6.61 14.42
N GLU A 206 17.05 -6.46 15.40
CA GLU A 206 18.49 -6.61 15.16
C GLU A 206 18.90 -8.06 14.82
N LYS A 207 18.03 -9.05 15.10
CA LYS A 207 18.24 -10.46 14.80
C LYS A 207 17.81 -10.79 13.37
N LEU A 208 18.26 -11.92 12.84
CA LEU A 208 17.89 -12.36 11.50
C LEU A 208 16.44 -12.87 11.50
N TRP A 209 15.56 -12.18 10.79
CA TRP A 209 14.20 -12.65 10.48
C TRP A 209 14.28 -13.60 9.29
N PHE A 210 14.47 -14.89 9.59
CA PHE A 210 14.74 -15.90 8.59
C PHE A 210 13.44 -16.50 8.06
N GLU A 211 13.28 -16.49 6.72
CA GLU A 211 12.16 -17.08 6.01
C GLU A 211 12.67 -17.79 4.74
N LYS A 212 12.16 -18.97 4.46
CA LYS A 212 12.43 -19.72 3.24
C LYS A 212 11.28 -20.64 2.82
N ASP A 213 10.43 -21.05 3.76
CA ASP A 213 9.15 -21.67 3.50
C ASP A 213 8.07 -20.60 3.59
N LEU A 214 7.44 -20.28 2.46
CA LEU A 214 6.44 -19.21 2.34
C LEU A 214 5.01 -19.75 2.36
N THR A 215 4.84 -21.03 2.71
CA THR A 215 3.55 -21.65 2.97
C THR A 215 3.14 -21.44 4.43
N TRP A 216 1.94 -21.90 4.80
CA TRP A 216 1.48 -21.83 6.18
C TRP A 216 2.39 -22.60 7.17
N THR A 217 3.17 -23.56 6.66
CA THR A 217 4.10 -24.36 7.47
C THR A 217 5.40 -23.61 7.80
N GLY A 218 5.70 -22.53 7.07
CA GLY A 218 6.86 -21.69 7.34
C GLY A 218 6.89 -21.12 8.75
N ARG A 219 5.72 -20.95 9.38
CA ARG A 219 5.61 -20.51 10.78
C ARG A 219 6.42 -21.35 11.77
N TYR A 220 6.60 -22.62 11.50
CA TYR A 220 7.35 -23.52 12.39
C TYR A 220 8.86 -23.26 12.35
N LEU A 221 9.37 -22.62 11.29
CA LEU A 221 10.77 -22.22 11.19
C LEU A 221 11.05 -20.88 11.89
N HIS A 222 10.02 -20.11 12.28
CA HIS A 222 10.23 -18.81 12.92
C HIS A 222 10.87 -18.98 14.31
N ALA A 223 11.86 -18.15 14.60
CA ALA A 223 12.40 -18.04 15.96
C ALA A 223 11.43 -17.23 16.84
N PRO A 224 11.44 -17.42 18.20
CA PRO A 224 10.49 -16.78 19.11
C PRO A 224 10.45 -15.24 19.05
N TYR A 225 11.56 -14.60 18.69
CA TYR A 225 11.61 -13.14 18.54
C TYR A 225 10.86 -12.63 17.31
N GLN A 226 10.67 -13.46 16.28
CA GLN A 226 9.89 -13.09 15.10
C GLN A 226 8.39 -13.06 15.43
N ALA A 227 7.91 -14.11 16.11
CA ALA A 227 6.52 -14.18 16.54
C ALA A 227 6.40 -15.02 17.81
N ALA A 228 5.80 -14.46 18.86
CA ALA A 228 5.73 -15.09 20.17
C ALA A 228 5.12 -16.51 20.14
N ASN A 229 4.15 -16.73 19.26
CA ASN A 229 3.46 -18.01 19.07
C ASN A 229 3.74 -18.64 17.69
N GLY A 230 4.73 -18.15 16.95
CA GLY A 230 5.03 -18.64 15.60
C GLY A 230 3.94 -18.36 14.57
N TYR A 231 2.98 -17.46 14.86
CA TYR A 231 1.86 -17.19 13.98
C TYR A 231 2.06 -15.88 13.19
N GLY A 232 1.72 -15.88 11.91
CA GLY A 232 1.96 -14.73 11.04
C GLY A 232 1.26 -13.44 11.47
N LYS A 233 0.07 -13.53 12.08
CA LYS A 233 -0.60 -12.36 12.63
C LYS A 233 0.23 -11.66 13.71
N ASP A 234 0.98 -12.40 14.53
CA ASP A 234 1.84 -11.83 15.56
C ASP A 234 3.04 -11.11 14.93
N MET A 235 3.56 -11.66 13.82
CA MET A 235 4.55 -10.97 12.99
C MET A 235 3.96 -9.68 12.39
N ALA A 236 2.72 -9.73 11.89
CA ALA A 236 2.04 -8.56 11.32
C ALA A 236 1.84 -7.45 12.37
N ILE A 237 1.54 -7.81 13.62
CA ILE A 237 1.48 -6.84 14.72
C ILE A 237 2.86 -6.21 14.93
N LYS A 238 3.91 -7.01 15.11
CA LYS A 238 5.28 -6.50 15.35
C LYS A 238 5.80 -5.64 14.20
N THR A 239 5.66 -6.10 12.97
CA THR A 239 6.10 -5.34 11.80
C THR A 239 5.27 -4.07 11.61
N GLY A 240 3.97 -4.17 11.83
CA GLY A 240 3.06 -3.03 11.81
C GLY A 240 3.40 -1.98 12.85
N ASP A 241 3.63 -2.39 14.10
CA ASP A 241 4.03 -1.49 15.17
C ASP A 241 5.27 -0.68 14.78
N VAL A 242 6.31 -1.34 14.29
CA VAL A 242 7.56 -0.66 13.89
C VAL A 242 7.31 0.31 12.73
N ALA A 243 6.55 -0.10 11.71
CA ALA A 243 6.25 0.78 10.58
C ALA A 243 5.52 2.06 11.03
N LEU A 244 4.58 1.95 11.99
CA LEU A 244 3.88 3.10 12.54
C LEU A 244 4.77 3.93 13.47
N MET A 245 5.53 3.30 14.40
CA MET A 245 6.46 3.99 15.30
C MET A 245 7.49 4.82 14.55
N LEU A 246 8.05 4.31 13.46
CA LEU A 246 9.01 5.03 12.62
C LEU A 246 8.43 6.28 11.97
N ASN A 247 7.11 6.39 11.85
CA ASN A 247 6.41 7.56 11.35
C ASN A 247 5.92 8.52 12.45
N MET A 248 6.22 8.25 13.71
CA MET A 248 5.91 9.15 14.83
C MET A 248 7.03 10.17 15.09
N ASN A 249 6.75 11.19 15.90
CA ASN A 249 7.67 12.29 16.21
C ASN A 249 8.74 11.89 17.22
N PHE A 250 9.61 10.97 16.82
CA PHE A 250 10.88 10.68 17.47
C PHE A 250 12.02 11.30 16.67
N THR A 251 13.16 11.59 17.34
CA THR A 251 14.35 12.10 16.65
C THR A 251 14.93 11.06 15.70
N ASP A 252 15.64 11.51 14.69
CA ASP A 252 16.28 10.63 13.72
C ASP A 252 17.31 9.69 14.38
N ASP A 253 17.98 10.16 15.43
CA ASP A 253 18.93 9.33 16.21
C ASP A 253 18.22 8.20 16.96
N VAL A 254 17.06 8.47 17.57
CA VAL A 254 16.23 7.43 18.22
C VAL A 254 15.75 6.42 17.20
N LYS A 255 15.33 6.86 16.01
CA LYS A 255 14.83 5.97 14.95
C LYS A 255 15.92 5.11 14.32
N ARG A 256 17.17 5.60 14.28
CA ARG A 256 18.25 5.11 13.41
C ARG A 256 18.50 3.61 13.54
N LYS A 257 18.70 3.11 14.76
CA LYS A 257 19.05 1.70 14.99
C LYS A 257 17.91 0.77 14.55
N LEU A 258 16.69 1.08 14.97
CA LEU A 258 15.51 0.30 14.59
C LEU A 258 15.24 0.38 13.09
N LEU A 259 15.38 1.57 12.50
CA LEU A 259 15.19 1.77 11.06
C LEU A 259 16.20 0.94 10.24
N ILE A 260 17.48 0.94 10.61
CA ILE A 260 18.51 0.13 9.94
C ILE A 260 18.14 -1.36 9.98
N SER A 261 17.78 -1.87 11.13
CA SER A 261 17.40 -3.29 11.28
C SER A 261 16.13 -3.64 10.51
N TYR A 262 15.15 -2.75 10.55
CA TYR A 262 13.87 -2.95 9.85
C TYR A 262 14.01 -2.86 8.32
N VAL A 263 14.83 -1.93 7.82
CA VAL A 263 15.19 -1.81 6.40
C VAL A 263 15.95 -3.07 5.94
N GLN A 264 16.85 -3.61 6.77
CA GLN A 264 17.54 -4.87 6.44
C GLN A 264 16.55 -6.02 6.26
N TYR A 265 15.52 -6.12 7.10
CA TYR A 265 14.47 -7.14 6.92
C TYR A 265 13.68 -6.89 5.62
N GLY A 266 13.38 -5.64 5.28
CA GLY A 266 12.76 -5.29 4.00
C GLY A 266 13.62 -5.68 2.78
N ILE A 267 14.95 -5.55 2.88
CA ILE A 267 15.90 -6.01 1.84
C ILE A 267 15.86 -7.54 1.70
N ASP A 268 15.78 -8.28 2.80
CA ASP A 268 15.66 -9.73 2.77
C ASP A 268 14.34 -10.18 2.12
N ILE A 269 13.24 -9.53 2.42
CA ILE A 269 11.94 -9.72 1.76
C ILE A 269 12.05 -9.47 0.25
N ALA A 270 12.70 -8.36 -0.13
CA ALA A 270 12.92 -8.05 -1.55
C ALA A 270 13.75 -9.12 -2.28
N GLY A 271 14.76 -9.68 -1.62
CA GLY A 271 15.53 -10.79 -2.14
C GLY A 271 14.69 -12.06 -2.34
N ILE A 272 13.86 -12.40 -1.36
CA ILE A 272 12.91 -13.52 -1.46
C ILE A 272 11.95 -13.31 -2.65
N ARG A 273 11.41 -12.09 -2.81
CA ARG A 273 10.57 -11.73 -3.96
C ARG A 273 11.31 -11.87 -5.28
N THR A 274 12.56 -11.42 -5.35
CA THR A 274 13.41 -11.56 -6.54
C THR A 274 13.68 -13.02 -6.90
N ALA A 275 13.75 -13.91 -5.90
CA ALA A 275 13.85 -15.35 -6.10
C ALA A 275 12.51 -16.02 -6.51
N GLY A 276 11.46 -15.25 -6.79
CA GLY A 276 10.14 -15.74 -7.17
C GLY A 276 9.24 -16.08 -5.98
N GLY A 277 9.67 -15.76 -4.76
CA GLY A 277 8.88 -15.98 -3.54
C GLY A 277 7.60 -15.16 -3.49
N ARG A 278 6.54 -15.75 -2.95
CA ARG A 278 5.24 -15.10 -2.72
C ARG A 278 4.65 -15.63 -1.43
N TRP A 279 4.05 -14.72 -0.67
CA TRP A 279 3.27 -15.09 0.52
C TRP A 279 1.80 -15.12 0.16
N TYR A 280 1.28 -16.33 -0.07
CA TYR A 280 -0.11 -16.53 -0.49
C TYR A 280 -1.11 -16.27 0.65
N ASP A 281 -2.36 -16.24 0.30
CA ASP A 281 -3.53 -16.12 1.17
C ASP A 281 -3.75 -17.41 1.99
N THR A 282 -3.09 -17.50 3.13
CA THR A 282 -3.17 -18.61 4.07
C THR A 282 -3.73 -18.18 5.42
N GLY A 283 -4.77 -17.37 5.40
CA GLY A 283 -5.33 -16.78 6.61
C GLY A 283 -4.30 -15.90 7.33
N GLY A 284 -4.15 -16.07 8.63
CA GLY A 284 -3.22 -15.30 9.45
C GLY A 284 -1.75 -15.73 9.40
N HIS A 285 -1.36 -16.71 8.57
CA HIS A 285 0.00 -17.24 8.60
C HIS A 285 1.03 -16.37 7.87
N ASN A 286 0.65 -15.77 6.75
CA ASN A 286 1.58 -15.12 5.83
C ASN A 286 1.50 -13.58 5.79
N ILE A 287 0.65 -12.95 6.60
CA ILE A 287 0.59 -11.49 6.72
C ILE A 287 1.80 -10.92 7.49
N GLY A 288 2.09 -9.63 7.31
CA GLY A 288 3.12 -8.90 8.05
C GLY A 288 4.46 -8.74 7.31
N ARG A 289 4.54 -9.11 6.02
CA ARG A 289 5.77 -8.94 5.23
C ARG A 289 5.74 -7.70 4.35
N LEU A 290 4.58 -7.13 4.11
CA LEU A 290 4.43 -5.95 3.28
C LEU A 290 5.03 -4.69 3.93
N ALA A 291 4.77 -4.45 5.23
CA ALA A 291 5.19 -3.25 5.94
C ALA A 291 6.72 -3.03 5.97
N PRO A 292 7.58 -4.05 6.23
CA PRO A 292 9.04 -3.87 6.16
C PRO A 292 9.54 -3.45 4.78
N LEU A 293 8.99 -4.04 3.70
CA LEU A 293 9.35 -3.64 2.35
C LEU A 293 8.89 -2.21 2.03
N MET A 294 7.70 -1.80 2.47
CA MET A 294 7.20 -0.43 2.33
C MET A 294 8.17 0.59 2.94
N VAL A 295 8.62 0.34 4.17
CA VAL A 295 9.56 1.23 4.86
C VAL A 295 10.93 1.22 4.19
N ALA A 296 11.45 0.05 3.80
CA ALA A 296 12.73 -0.04 3.09
C ALA A 296 12.70 0.72 1.76
N ALA A 297 11.66 0.49 0.93
CA ALA A 297 11.48 1.16 -0.35
C ALA A 297 11.37 2.68 -0.21
N THR A 298 10.77 3.15 0.88
CA THR A 298 10.57 4.58 1.17
C THR A 298 11.84 5.22 1.71
N ALA A 299 12.47 4.61 2.73
CA ALA A 299 13.65 5.16 3.39
C ALA A 299 14.90 5.12 2.52
N LEU A 300 15.02 4.13 1.64
CA LEU A 300 16.10 4.04 0.65
C LEU A 300 15.79 4.81 -0.65
N ASP A 301 14.55 5.22 -0.84
CA ASP A 301 14.01 5.88 -2.03
C ASP A 301 14.33 5.11 -3.33
N ASP A 302 14.32 3.79 -3.26
CA ASP A 302 14.79 2.88 -4.32
C ASP A 302 13.64 2.45 -5.23
N ALA A 303 13.81 2.63 -6.55
CA ALA A 303 12.80 2.34 -7.56
C ALA A 303 12.52 0.83 -7.68
N SER A 304 13.54 -0.02 -7.50
CA SER A 304 13.39 -1.47 -7.62
C SER A 304 12.60 -2.07 -6.45
N LEU A 305 12.83 -1.55 -5.24
CA LEU A 305 12.05 -1.91 -4.06
C LEU A 305 10.60 -1.41 -4.17
N LYS A 306 10.41 -0.17 -4.67
CA LYS A 306 9.06 0.39 -4.90
C LYS A 306 8.27 -0.42 -5.93
N ALA A 307 8.90 -0.89 -6.99
CA ALA A 307 8.24 -1.73 -7.99
C ALA A 307 7.69 -3.05 -7.42
N GLN A 308 8.32 -3.59 -6.37
CA GLN A 308 7.85 -4.82 -5.71
C GLN A 308 6.62 -4.61 -4.81
N LEU A 309 6.20 -3.36 -4.57
CA LEU A 309 4.98 -3.03 -3.83
C LEU A 309 3.71 -3.15 -4.69
N ASP A 310 3.83 -3.40 -5.99
CA ASP A 310 2.70 -3.55 -6.92
C ASP A 310 1.85 -4.77 -6.54
N GLY A 311 0.64 -4.52 -6.04
CA GLY A 311 -0.29 -5.55 -5.56
C GLY A 311 -0.84 -6.43 -6.67
N SER A 312 -0.83 -5.96 -7.94
CA SER A 312 -1.25 -6.79 -9.08
C SER A 312 -0.38 -8.03 -9.27
N GLN A 313 0.82 -8.04 -8.71
CA GLN A 313 1.72 -9.20 -8.70
C GLN A 313 1.35 -10.25 -7.64
N LEU A 314 0.37 -9.98 -6.76
CA LEU A 314 -0.08 -10.86 -5.68
C LEU A 314 1.09 -11.45 -4.87
N GLY A 315 2.05 -10.60 -4.55
CA GLY A 315 3.29 -11.00 -3.89
C GLY A 315 3.18 -11.17 -2.38
N PHE A 316 2.15 -10.60 -1.78
CA PHE A 316 1.93 -10.53 -0.34
C PHE A 316 0.53 -10.98 0.01
N SER A 317 0.41 -11.65 1.15
CA SER A 317 -0.86 -12.17 1.66
C SER A 317 -1.89 -11.05 1.87
N GLU A 318 -1.45 -9.86 2.28
CA GLU A 318 -2.29 -8.67 2.44
C GLU A 318 -3.02 -8.29 1.14
N TYR A 319 -2.37 -8.47 0.00
CA TYR A 319 -3.00 -8.26 -1.31
C TYR A 319 -3.86 -9.45 -1.74
N CYS A 320 -3.34 -10.68 -1.60
CA CYS A 320 -4.05 -11.88 -2.01
C CYS A 320 -5.40 -12.04 -1.29
N GLN A 321 -5.50 -11.57 -0.05
CA GLN A 321 -6.69 -11.72 0.79
C GLN A 321 -7.71 -10.59 0.62
N THR A 322 -7.41 -9.54 -0.13
CA THR A 322 -8.32 -8.41 -0.31
C THR A 322 -8.77 -8.28 -1.76
N PHE A 323 -10.06 -8.08 -1.96
CA PHE A 323 -10.66 -8.04 -3.29
C PHE A 323 -11.90 -7.13 -3.32
N PHE A 324 -12.36 -6.78 -4.50
CA PHE A 324 -13.70 -6.25 -4.69
C PHE A 324 -14.65 -7.40 -5.04
N VAL A 325 -15.80 -7.45 -4.40
CA VAL A 325 -16.85 -8.44 -4.70
C VAL A 325 -17.27 -8.30 -6.15
N THR A 326 -17.29 -9.42 -6.87
CA THR A 326 -17.71 -9.52 -8.27
C THR A 326 -18.97 -10.36 -8.41
N GLN A 327 -19.56 -10.38 -9.60
CA GLN A 327 -20.70 -11.27 -9.88
C GLN A 327 -20.33 -12.73 -9.62
N ALA A 328 -19.12 -13.17 -9.95
CA ALA A 328 -18.66 -14.53 -9.68
C ALA A 328 -18.62 -14.87 -8.17
N ASP A 329 -18.43 -13.87 -7.31
CA ASP A 329 -18.49 -14.08 -5.86
C ASP A 329 -19.93 -14.18 -5.36
N VAL A 330 -20.87 -13.48 -5.99
CA VAL A 330 -22.31 -13.58 -5.72
C VAL A 330 -22.84 -14.96 -6.12
N ASP A 331 -22.41 -15.46 -7.27
CA ASP A 331 -22.87 -16.74 -7.82
C ASP A 331 -22.21 -17.96 -7.14
N ARG A 332 -21.20 -17.72 -6.30
CA ARG A 332 -20.45 -18.78 -5.62
C ARG A 332 -21.27 -19.45 -4.50
N VAL A 333 -21.16 -20.76 -4.42
CA VAL A 333 -21.69 -21.52 -3.29
C VAL A 333 -20.75 -21.34 -2.10
N HIS A 334 -21.28 -20.87 -0.96
CA HIS A 334 -20.54 -20.68 0.29
C HIS A 334 -20.78 -21.87 1.24
N TYR A 335 -19.70 -22.41 1.78
CA TYR A 335 -19.74 -23.52 2.73
C TYR A 335 -19.36 -23.03 4.13
N THR A 336 -19.70 -23.81 5.13
CA THR A 336 -19.27 -23.64 6.52
C THR A 336 -18.02 -24.49 6.78
N ALA A 337 -16.88 -24.14 6.19
CA ALA A 337 -15.66 -24.93 6.29
C ALA A 337 -15.10 -25.01 7.72
N ASP A 338 -15.35 -23.99 8.53
CA ASP A 338 -14.91 -23.86 9.92
C ASP A 338 -16.04 -24.05 10.95
N GLY A 339 -17.18 -24.58 10.50
CA GLY A 339 -18.38 -24.76 11.34
C GLY A 339 -19.17 -23.47 11.61
N ARG A 340 -18.77 -22.33 11.03
CA ARG A 340 -19.46 -21.04 11.18
C ARG A 340 -20.35 -20.77 9.96
N PRO A 341 -21.61 -20.30 10.17
CA PRO A 341 -22.48 -19.94 9.06
C PRO A 341 -21.85 -18.80 8.24
N ARG A 342 -21.93 -18.93 6.93
CA ARG A 342 -21.46 -17.89 6.00
C ARG A 342 -22.66 -17.26 5.30
N LEU A 343 -22.72 -15.94 5.36
CA LEU A 343 -23.74 -15.17 4.65
C LEU A 343 -23.28 -14.92 3.23
N PRO A 344 -24.03 -15.37 2.20
CA PRO A 344 -23.64 -15.20 0.81
C PRO A 344 -23.57 -13.71 0.43
N TYR A 345 -22.73 -13.39 -0.56
CA TYR A 345 -22.79 -12.09 -1.20
C TYR A 345 -24.05 -11.99 -2.06
N THR A 346 -24.56 -10.78 -2.19
CA THR A 346 -25.70 -10.45 -3.05
C THR A 346 -25.27 -9.45 -4.11
N SER A 347 -26.11 -9.22 -5.12
CA SER A 347 -25.81 -8.23 -6.17
C SER A 347 -25.55 -6.82 -5.62
N SER A 348 -26.13 -6.47 -4.48
CA SER A 348 -25.86 -5.19 -3.81
C SER A 348 -24.46 -5.09 -3.20
N ASN A 349 -23.74 -6.20 -3.08
CA ASN A 349 -22.35 -6.20 -2.58
C ASN A 349 -21.31 -6.06 -3.70
N ILE A 350 -21.68 -6.10 -4.97
CA ILE A 350 -20.73 -5.96 -6.09
C ILE A 350 -19.99 -4.63 -5.96
N GLY A 351 -18.66 -4.69 -6.06
CA GLY A 351 -17.77 -3.53 -5.86
C GLY A 351 -17.42 -3.22 -4.41
N MET A 352 -17.98 -3.93 -3.45
CA MET A 352 -17.64 -3.79 -2.05
C MET A 352 -16.22 -4.34 -1.78
N PRO A 353 -15.35 -3.62 -1.07
CA PRO A 353 -14.06 -4.16 -0.66
C PRO A 353 -14.27 -5.22 0.42
N GLU A 354 -13.65 -6.38 0.23
CA GLU A 354 -13.86 -7.53 1.10
C GLU A 354 -12.56 -8.29 1.35
N TRP A 355 -12.57 -9.11 2.39
CA TRP A 355 -11.49 -10.00 2.78
C TRP A 355 -11.90 -11.46 2.53
N GLY A 356 -10.94 -12.29 2.11
CA GLY A 356 -11.14 -13.72 1.92
C GLY A 356 -9.83 -14.46 1.80
N GLU A 357 -9.91 -15.78 1.83
CA GLU A 357 -8.77 -16.67 1.79
C GLU A 357 -9.02 -17.87 0.88
N THR A 358 -7.93 -18.53 0.45
CA THR A 358 -7.97 -19.68 -0.44
C THR A 358 -7.37 -20.96 0.17
N HIS A 359 -6.88 -20.92 1.40
CA HIS A 359 -6.21 -22.08 2.00
C HIS A 359 -7.16 -23.18 2.44
N THR A 360 -8.45 -22.88 2.57
CA THR A 360 -9.47 -23.89 2.79
C THR A 360 -10.02 -24.39 1.47
N ASP A 361 -10.37 -25.64 1.37
CA ASP A 361 -10.83 -26.27 0.14
C ASP A 361 -12.04 -25.59 -0.49
N ASN A 362 -12.84 -24.92 0.30
CA ASN A 362 -14.02 -24.16 -0.12
C ASN A 362 -14.55 -23.27 1.01
N PRO A 363 -15.09 -22.11 0.68
CA PRO A 363 -14.92 -21.36 -0.54
C PRO A 363 -13.57 -20.64 -0.52
N THR A 364 -13.10 -20.24 -1.66
CA THR A 364 -11.86 -19.46 -1.77
C THR A 364 -11.96 -18.05 -1.21
N ARG A 365 -13.16 -17.58 -0.89
CA ARG A 365 -13.40 -16.25 -0.30
C ARG A 365 -14.45 -16.36 0.79
N ASP A 366 -14.30 -15.54 1.81
CA ASP A 366 -15.31 -15.42 2.84
C ASP A 366 -16.64 -14.93 2.25
N ALA A 367 -17.72 -15.31 2.91
CA ALA A 367 -19.01 -14.72 2.67
C ALA A 367 -19.12 -13.37 3.42
N ASN A 368 -20.19 -12.62 3.17
CA ASN A 368 -20.48 -11.37 3.86
C ASN A 368 -20.84 -11.60 5.35
N ASN A 369 -19.85 -12.03 6.13
CA ASN A 369 -20.00 -12.37 7.54
C ASN A 369 -18.79 -11.88 8.35
N TRP A 370 -18.99 -10.92 9.23
CA TRP A 370 -17.95 -10.36 10.09
C TRP A 370 -17.38 -11.37 11.09
N ASN A 371 -18.11 -12.41 11.44
CA ASN A 371 -17.68 -13.50 12.32
C ASN A 371 -16.90 -14.60 11.63
N ALA A 372 -16.56 -14.46 10.36
CA ALA A 372 -15.75 -15.45 9.66
C ALA A 372 -14.38 -15.57 10.34
N TYR A 373 -13.99 -16.79 10.67
CA TYR A 373 -12.87 -17.10 11.57
C TYR A 373 -11.58 -16.38 11.20
N TYR A 374 -11.16 -16.50 9.93
CA TYR A 374 -9.89 -15.92 9.50
C TYR A 374 -9.96 -14.41 9.26
N ARG A 375 -11.12 -13.87 8.93
CA ARG A 375 -11.35 -12.42 8.90
C ARG A 375 -11.13 -11.83 10.29
N ASP A 376 -11.67 -12.47 11.31
CA ASP A 376 -11.52 -12.09 12.71
C ASP A 376 -10.04 -12.15 13.16
N ILE A 377 -9.26 -13.10 12.62
CA ILE A 377 -7.83 -13.23 12.94
C ILE A 377 -6.98 -12.16 12.24
N CYS A 378 -7.26 -11.82 10.99
CA CYS A 378 -6.32 -11.11 10.10
C CYS A 378 -6.75 -9.70 9.73
N GLY A 379 -8.06 -9.40 9.73
CA GLY A 379 -8.57 -8.14 9.17
C GLY A 379 -8.01 -6.91 9.88
N GLY A 380 -7.92 -6.95 11.19
CA GLY A 380 -7.40 -5.84 12.00
C GLY A 380 -5.92 -5.52 11.77
N GLN A 381 -5.12 -6.52 11.41
CA GLN A 381 -3.67 -6.36 11.19
C GLN A 381 -3.35 -5.62 9.88
N LEU A 382 -4.30 -5.52 8.94
CA LEU A 382 -4.14 -4.72 7.73
C LEU A 382 -4.09 -3.21 8.03
N THR A 383 -4.49 -2.79 9.22
CA THR A 383 -4.49 -1.38 9.63
C THR A 383 -3.10 -0.75 9.58
N ALA A 384 -2.08 -1.45 10.07
CA ALA A 384 -0.73 -0.89 10.13
C ALA A 384 -0.10 -0.68 8.73
N PRO A 385 -0.03 -1.67 7.82
CA PRO A 385 0.51 -1.45 6.48
C PRO A 385 -0.31 -0.42 5.69
N ALA A 386 -1.63 -0.38 5.83
CA ALA A 386 -2.46 0.61 5.17
C ALA A 386 -2.18 2.02 5.68
N MET A 387 -2.06 2.21 7.00
CA MET A 387 -1.72 3.51 7.58
C MET A 387 -0.28 3.93 7.28
N ALA A 388 0.69 3.01 7.32
CA ALA A 388 2.07 3.30 6.93
C ALA A 388 2.15 3.78 5.47
N ALA A 389 1.47 3.10 4.55
CA ALA A 389 1.42 3.51 3.15
C ALA A 389 0.76 4.90 2.98
N ARG A 390 -0.33 5.16 3.73
CA ARG A 390 -1.03 6.45 3.71
C ARG A 390 -0.11 7.57 4.17
N VAL A 391 0.47 7.46 5.36
CA VAL A 391 1.27 8.55 5.94
C VAL A 391 2.61 8.75 5.24
N MET A 392 3.19 7.72 4.66
CA MET A 392 4.39 7.84 3.82
C MET A 392 4.11 8.30 2.38
N GLY A 393 2.83 8.42 1.97
CA GLY A 393 2.46 8.85 0.62
C GLY A 393 2.72 7.84 -0.48
N ILE A 394 2.76 6.56 -0.16
CA ILE A 394 3.08 5.48 -1.11
C ILE A 394 1.90 4.57 -1.45
N ARG A 395 0.68 4.90 -1.00
CA ARG A 395 -0.53 4.11 -1.28
C ARG A 395 -0.71 3.80 -2.77
N SER A 396 -0.45 4.77 -3.65
CA SER A 396 -0.58 4.60 -5.09
C SER A 396 0.40 3.59 -5.71
N LEU A 397 1.54 3.32 -5.04
CA LEU A 397 2.51 2.34 -5.51
C LEU A 397 1.97 0.91 -5.46
N SER A 398 1.03 0.64 -4.56
CA SER A 398 0.45 -0.69 -4.41
C SER A 398 -0.47 -1.07 -5.58
N LYS A 399 -1.09 -0.11 -6.25
CA LYS A 399 -2.13 -0.36 -7.27
C LYS A 399 -3.20 -1.38 -6.83
N TRP A 400 -3.46 -1.47 -5.52
CA TRP A 400 -4.33 -2.46 -4.88
C TRP A 400 -5.26 -1.79 -3.88
N GLU A 401 -6.18 -0.99 -4.40
CA GLU A 401 -7.04 -0.10 -3.63
C GLU A 401 -7.96 -0.85 -2.64
N GLN A 402 -8.38 -2.05 -2.99
CA GLN A 402 -9.26 -2.89 -2.17
C GLN A 402 -8.72 -3.17 -0.78
N MET A 403 -7.38 -3.29 -0.59
CA MET A 403 -6.80 -3.48 0.74
C MET A 403 -7.07 -2.28 1.66
N TYR A 404 -6.90 -1.07 1.15
CA TYR A 404 -7.10 0.15 1.92
C TYR A 404 -8.56 0.40 2.24
N LEU A 405 -9.42 0.21 1.27
CA LEU A 405 -10.86 0.38 1.45
C LEU A 405 -11.44 -0.70 2.38
N TYR A 406 -10.96 -1.93 2.29
CA TYR A 406 -11.35 -2.98 3.23
C TYR A 406 -10.91 -2.65 4.66
N GLN A 407 -9.69 -2.19 4.84
CA GLN A 407 -9.19 -1.82 6.17
C GLN A 407 -10.05 -0.69 6.79
N GLU A 408 -10.42 0.32 6.02
CA GLU A 408 -11.31 1.39 6.48
C GLU A 408 -12.70 0.84 6.83
N ARG A 409 -13.27 -0.03 5.99
CA ARG A 409 -14.55 -0.69 6.24
C ARG A 409 -14.51 -1.55 7.51
N HIS A 410 -13.44 -2.33 7.70
CA HIS A 410 -13.25 -3.18 8.88
C HIS A 410 -13.22 -2.36 10.17
N LEU A 411 -12.44 -1.30 10.24
CA LEU A 411 -12.36 -0.44 11.41
C LEU A 411 -13.67 0.31 11.68
N ASN A 412 -14.34 0.79 10.65
CA ASN A 412 -15.63 1.46 10.79
C ASN A 412 -16.69 0.50 11.36
N TYR A 413 -16.67 -0.76 10.94
CA TYR A 413 -17.55 -1.79 11.50
C TYR A 413 -17.19 -2.10 12.96
N GLU A 414 -15.91 -2.36 13.25
CA GLU A 414 -15.42 -2.69 14.60
C GLU A 414 -15.70 -1.57 15.62
N GLN A 415 -15.69 -0.30 15.19
CA GLN A 415 -15.93 0.87 16.04
C GLN A 415 -17.37 1.37 15.98
N GLY A 416 -18.19 0.80 15.12
CA GLY A 416 -19.58 1.21 14.91
C GLY A 416 -20.54 0.73 15.98
N SER A 417 -21.75 1.33 16.01
CA SER A 417 -22.82 0.96 16.95
C SER A 417 -23.43 -0.42 16.66
N THR A 418 -23.18 -0.98 15.50
CA THR A 418 -23.65 -2.32 15.10
C THR A 418 -22.71 -3.44 15.52
N TYR A 419 -21.52 -3.08 16.02
CA TYR A 419 -20.58 -4.07 16.55
C TYR A 419 -21.16 -4.80 17.75
N GLN A 420 -21.23 -6.14 17.66
CA GLN A 420 -21.82 -7.00 18.67
C GLN A 420 -20.78 -7.84 19.42
N GLY A 421 -19.53 -7.41 19.45
CA GLY A 421 -18.45 -8.17 20.06
C GLY A 421 -17.92 -9.32 19.17
N GLU A 422 -18.14 -9.25 17.91
CA GLU A 422 -17.76 -10.28 16.91
C GLU A 422 -16.25 -10.44 16.77
N PHE A 423 -15.48 -9.38 17.03
CA PHE A 423 -14.01 -9.38 17.05
C PHE A 423 -13.42 -9.71 18.44
N ASN A 424 -14.15 -10.42 19.27
CA ASN A 424 -13.70 -10.80 20.62
C ASN A 424 -12.39 -11.61 20.60
N TYR A 425 -12.14 -12.31 19.51
CA TYR A 425 -10.99 -13.19 19.38
C TYR A 425 -9.70 -12.45 19.03
N ASN A 426 -9.74 -11.52 18.08
CA ASN A 426 -8.57 -10.78 17.61
C ASN A 426 -8.94 -9.36 17.12
N PRO A 427 -9.26 -8.45 18.03
CA PRO A 427 -9.54 -7.08 17.64
C PRO A 427 -8.31 -6.43 17.00
N THR A 428 -8.55 -5.39 16.22
CA THR A 428 -7.45 -4.54 15.72
C THR A 428 -6.55 -4.12 16.89
N PRO A 429 -5.23 -4.28 16.79
CA PRO A 429 -4.31 -3.92 17.87
C PRO A 429 -4.56 -2.50 18.37
N ALA A 430 -4.57 -2.30 19.69
CA ALA A 430 -4.94 -1.02 20.30
C ALA A 430 -4.10 0.15 19.79
N PHE A 431 -2.79 -0.06 19.62
CA PHE A 431 -1.89 0.95 19.06
C PHE A 431 -2.24 1.28 17.60
N HIS A 432 -2.50 0.27 16.75
CA HIS A 432 -2.89 0.47 15.35
C HIS A 432 -4.21 1.24 15.24
N LYS A 433 -5.20 0.88 16.07
CA LYS A 433 -6.49 1.56 16.13
C LYS A 433 -6.34 3.01 16.58
N GLN A 434 -5.54 3.25 17.62
CA GLN A 434 -5.27 4.59 18.10
C GLN A 434 -4.53 5.42 17.06
N PHE A 435 -3.53 4.83 16.38
CA PHE A 435 -2.78 5.50 15.31
C PHE A 435 -3.70 5.89 14.15
N TYR A 436 -4.57 4.98 13.71
CA TYR A 436 -5.56 5.28 12.68
C TYR A 436 -6.48 6.43 13.10
N ASN A 437 -7.10 6.35 14.27
CA ASN A 437 -8.04 7.37 14.74
C ASN A 437 -7.40 8.76 14.86
N THR A 438 -6.13 8.81 15.28
CA THR A 438 -5.40 10.07 15.44
C THR A 438 -4.89 10.63 14.11
N HIS A 439 -4.48 9.78 13.19
CA HIS A 439 -3.70 10.19 12.01
C HIS A 439 -4.32 9.85 10.65
N LYS A 440 -5.55 9.33 10.61
CA LYS A 440 -6.21 8.97 9.34
C LYS A 440 -6.41 10.15 8.38
N SER A 441 -6.43 11.38 8.88
CA SER A 441 -6.52 12.61 8.08
C SER A 441 -5.17 13.12 7.58
N ASN A 442 -4.05 12.59 8.09
CA ASN A 442 -2.72 13.04 7.71
C ASN A 442 -2.33 12.44 6.34
N THR A 443 -2.27 13.28 5.31
CA THR A 443 -1.84 12.91 3.97
C THR A 443 -0.50 13.60 3.66
N PRO A 444 0.55 12.88 3.25
CA PRO A 444 1.83 13.47 2.89
C PRO A 444 1.67 14.41 1.69
N GLY A 445 2.32 15.54 1.73
CA GLY A 445 2.27 16.55 0.66
C GLY A 445 1.22 17.63 0.85
N THR A 446 0.30 17.50 1.77
CA THR A 446 -0.40 18.65 2.34
C THR A 446 0.49 19.25 3.42
N VAL A 447 1.09 20.40 3.12
CA VAL A 447 1.52 21.31 4.18
C VAL A 447 0.29 21.44 5.09
N ILE A 448 0.39 20.94 6.35
CA ILE A 448 -0.62 21.23 7.35
C ILE A 448 -0.43 22.73 7.65
N THR A 449 -1.00 23.57 6.82
CA THR A 449 -1.54 24.81 7.32
C THR A 449 -2.52 24.37 8.42
N PRO A 450 -2.46 24.99 9.64
CA PRO A 450 -3.52 24.80 10.65
C PRO A 450 -4.83 24.86 9.89
N PRO A 451 -5.84 24.03 10.19
CA PRO A 451 -7.01 23.89 9.35
C PRO A 451 -7.51 25.30 9.01
N THR A 452 -7.18 25.78 7.85
CA THR A 452 -7.97 26.79 7.20
C THR A 452 -9.29 26.07 7.08
N THR A 453 -10.23 26.43 7.91
CA THR A 453 -11.62 26.07 7.73
C THR A 453 -11.88 26.25 6.26
N VAL A 454 -12.00 25.13 5.51
CA VAL A 454 -12.41 25.20 4.11
C VAL A 454 -13.80 25.77 4.17
N THR A 455 -13.90 27.10 4.00
CA THR A 455 -15.19 27.76 3.93
C THR A 455 -15.76 27.45 2.57
N PHE A 456 -16.71 26.56 2.55
CA PHE A 456 -17.55 26.36 1.39
C PHE A 456 -18.54 27.54 1.27
N ALA A 457 -18.95 27.83 0.05
CA ALA A 457 -19.98 28.81 -0.28
C ALA A 457 -20.95 28.21 -1.30
N ILE A 458 -22.16 28.72 -1.33
CA ILE A 458 -23.12 28.39 -2.40
C ILE A 458 -22.48 28.75 -3.74
N GLY A 459 -22.54 27.81 -4.68
CA GLY A 459 -21.89 27.90 -5.99
C GLY A 459 -20.51 27.24 -6.07
N ASP A 460 -19.90 26.85 -4.96
CA ASP A 460 -18.64 26.12 -4.98
C ASP A 460 -18.83 24.74 -5.62
N ARG A 461 -17.87 24.37 -6.46
CA ARG A 461 -17.76 23.00 -6.96
C ARG A 461 -17.08 22.13 -5.92
N ILE A 462 -17.62 20.94 -5.73
CA ILE A 462 -17.08 19.94 -4.80
C ILE A 462 -16.83 18.60 -5.47
N GLU A 463 -16.01 17.82 -4.82
CA GLU A 463 -15.82 16.40 -5.07
C GLU A 463 -15.94 15.66 -3.74
N VAL A 464 -16.53 14.47 -3.79
CA VAL A 464 -16.72 13.63 -2.61
C VAL A 464 -15.43 12.83 -2.36
N SER A 465 -14.83 12.99 -1.18
CA SER A 465 -13.57 12.32 -0.83
C SER A 465 -13.72 10.83 -0.52
N THR A 466 -14.90 10.43 -0.05
CA THR A 466 -15.28 9.04 0.29
C THR A 466 -16.75 8.83 -0.01
N ASN A 467 -17.21 7.58 -0.13
CA ASN A 467 -18.64 7.29 -0.30
C ASN A 467 -19.47 8.04 0.75
N THR A 468 -20.41 8.85 0.30
CA THR A 468 -21.12 9.81 1.14
C THR A 468 -22.62 9.63 1.05
N ASN A 469 -23.26 9.50 2.20
CA ASN A 469 -24.70 9.46 2.30
C ASN A 469 -25.32 10.80 1.94
N VAL A 470 -26.30 10.77 1.05
CA VAL A 470 -27.13 11.92 0.67
C VAL A 470 -28.49 11.81 1.34
N ARG A 471 -28.89 12.83 2.06
CA ARG A 471 -30.09 12.82 2.89
C ARG A 471 -31.09 13.89 2.49
N ALA A 472 -32.37 13.63 2.78
CA ALA A 472 -33.46 14.57 2.50
C ALA A 472 -33.39 15.84 3.40
N THR A 473 -32.77 15.73 4.58
CA THR A 473 -32.59 16.85 5.51
C THR A 473 -31.17 16.85 6.09
N ALA A 474 -30.72 18.00 6.57
CA ALA A 474 -29.41 18.22 7.16
C ALA A 474 -29.26 17.55 8.55
N SER A 475 -29.38 16.24 8.63
CA SER A 475 -29.32 15.47 9.87
C SER A 475 -28.97 14.01 9.59
N LEU A 476 -28.25 13.35 10.52
CA LEU A 476 -28.00 11.90 10.48
C LEU A 476 -29.30 11.07 10.57
N THR A 477 -30.35 11.63 11.14
CA THR A 477 -31.69 10.98 11.20
C THR A 477 -32.57 11.29 10.00
N GLY A 478 -32.13 12.19 9.10
CA GLY A 478 -32.83 12.47 7.85
C GLY A 478 -32.92 11.25 6.94
N THR A 479 -34.04 11.10 6.21
CA THR A 479 -34.23 10.00 5.28
C THR A 479 -33.05 9.90 4.33
N LEU A 480 -32.45 8.72 4.21
CA LEU A 480 -31.39 8.44 3.25
C LEU A 480 -32.00 8.39 1.84
N LEU A 481 -31.55 9.27 0.96
CA LEU A 481 -31.95 9.33 -0.46
C LEU A 481 -31.09 8.40 -1.31
N GLY A 482 -29.81 8.27 -0.95
CA GLY A 482 -28.84 7.44 -1.66
C GLY A 482 -27.42 7.67 -1.16
N VAL A 483 -26.46 7.10 -1.89
CA VAL A 483 -25.03 7.25 -1.63
C VAL A 483 -24.35 7.76 -2.88
N GLN A 484 -23.56 8.82 -2.74
CA GLN A 484 -22.64 9.26 -3.79
C GLN A 484 -21.29 8.55 -3.61
N PRO A 485 -20.72 7.96 -4.68
CA PRO A 485 -19.42 7.30 -4.59
C PRO A 485 -18.28 8.33 -4.41
N ALA A 486 -17.14 7.88 -3.92
CA ALA A 486 -15.93 8.67 -3.93
C ALA A 486 -15.65 9.24 -5.33
N LEU A 487 -15.13 10.46 -5.39
CA LEU A 487 -14.87 11.25 -6.60
C LEU A 487 -16.15 11.74 -7.34
N ALA A 488 -17.35 11.48 -6.82
CA ALA A 488 -18.55 12.11 -7.34
C ALA A 488 -18.43 13.63 -7.20
N LYS A 489 -18.88 14.36 -8.21
CA LYS A 489 -18.80 15.82 -8.26
C LYS A 489 -20.17 16.45 -8.16
N GLY A 490 -20.23 17.69 -7.67
CA GLY A 490 -21.46 18.42 -7.53
C GLY A 490 -21.20 19.92 -7.27
N THR A 491 -22.29 20.67 -7.17
CA THR A 491 -22.28 22.09 -6.82
C THR A 491 -23.05 22.31 -5.53
N ILE A 492 -22.51 23.10 -4.63
CA ILE A 492 -23.23 23.50 -3.41
C ILE A 492 -24.35 24.46 -3.79
N ILE A 493 -25.58 24.08 -3.46
CA ILE A 493 -26.78 24.88 -3.74
C ILE A 493 -27.49 25.39 -2.48
N GLY A 494 -27.07 24.96 -1.27
CA GLY A 494 -27.66 25.40 -0.01
C GLY A 494 -26.80 25.08 1.21
N GLY A 495 -27.06 25.77 2.31
CA GLY A 495 -26.30 25.67 3.55
C GLY A 495 -25.36 26.85 3.77
N PRO A 496 -24.47 26.80 4.79
CA PRO A 496 -24.35 25.69 5.74
C PRO A 496 -25.51 25.65 6.75
N ILE A 497 -25.97 24.43 7.06
CA ILE A 497 -26.70 24.21 8.29
C ILE A 497 -25.66 23.92 9.36
N GLY A 498 -25.72 24.67 10.46
CA GLY A 498 -24.72 24.60 11.54
C GLY A 498 -24.57 23.20 12.13
N LYS A 499 -23.54 23.04 12.94
CA LYS A 499 -23.18 21.77 13.58
C LYS A 499 -24.36 21.13 14.28
N ASP A 500 -24.70 19.92 13.85
CA ASP A 500 -25.70 19.09 14.53
C ASP A 500 -25.14 18.52 15.85
N ALA A 501 -25.92 17.71 16.56
CA ALA A 501 -25.52 17.06 17.82
C ALA A 501 -24.27 16.15 17.66
N ASN A 502 -23.90 15.78 16.44
CA ASN A 502 -22.72 14.99 16.12
C ASN A 502 -21.56 15.85 15.57
N ASN A 503 -21.64 17.17 15.71
CA ASN A 503 -20.64 18.15 15.28
C ASN A 503 -20.43 18.22 13.74
N ILE A 504 -21.44 17.81 12.94
CA ILE A 504 -21.39 17.79 11.47
C ILE A 504 -22.03 19.08 10.94
N THR A 505 -21.30 19.75 10.02
CA THR A 505 -21.85 20.84 9.19
C THR A 505 -22.40 20.23 7.90
N TRP A 506 -23.61 20.66 7.51
CA TRP A 506 -24.33 20.08 6.37
C TRP A 506 -24.45 21.07 5.22
N TRP A 507 -24.27 20.54 3.99
CA TRP A 507 -24.43 21.29 2.75
C TRP A 507 -25.42 20.59 1.82
N GLN A 508 -26.25 21.35 1.16
CA GLN A 508 -27.14 20.85 0.10
C GLN A 508 -26.38 20.88 -1.23
N ILE A 509 -26.35 19.75 -1.91
CA ILE A 509 -25.54 19.55 -3.10
C ILE A 509 -26.40 19.06 -4.24
N ASP A 510 -26.24 19.71 -5.40
CA ASP A 510 -26.66 19.27 -6.72
C ASP A 510 -25.50 18.48 -7.33
N TYR A 511 -25.63 17.17 -7.33
CA TYR A 511 -24.60 16.28 -7.83
C TYR A 511 -24.71 16.13 -9.35
N ASP A 512 -23.59 16.06 -10.05
CA ASP A 512 -23.55 15.92 -11.51
C ASP A 512 -24.26 14.63 -12.00
N THR A 513 -24.31 13.62 -11.15
CA THR A 513 -24.99 12.33 -11.40
C THR A 513 -25.51 11.74 -10.07
N GLY A 514 -26.57 10.94 -10.14
CA GLY A 514 -27.10 10.24 -8.95
C GLY A 514 -28.18 11.06 -8.24
N VAL A 515 -28.17 11.04 -6.91
CA VAL A 515 -29.20 11.70 -6.09
C VAL A 515 -28.67 12.97 -5.45
N ASP A 516 -29.50 14.01 -5.43
CA ASP A 516 -29.23 15.31 -4.84
C ASP A 516 -29.75 15.38 -3.42
N GLY A 517 -29.13 16.21 -2.59
CA GLY A 517 -29.58 16.41 -1.21
C GLY A 517 -28.50 16.89 -0.26
N TRP A 518 -28.70 16.61 1.02
CA TRP A 518 -27.80 17.06 2.10
C TRP A 518 -26.69 16.05 2.37
N SER A 519 -25.45 16.57 2.34
CA SER A 519 -24.24 15.78 2.66
C SER A 519 -23.39 16.49 3.73
N GLY A 520 -22.72 15.69 4.57
CA GLY A 520 -21.83 16.20 5.62
C GLY A 520 -20.55 16.79 5.03
N GLN A 521 -20.13 17.93 5.53
CA GLN A 521 -18.95 18.69 5.08
C GLN A 521 -17.66 17.86 5.12
N ASP A 522 -17.52 16.96 6.07
CA ASP A 522 -16.27 16.23 6.32
C ASP A 522 -15.85 15.34 5.13
N ASN A 523 -16.81 15.03 4.26
CA ASN A 523 -16.58 14.22 3.06
C ASN A 523 -16.45 15.06 1.78
N LEU A 524 -16.44 16.38 1.88
CA LEU A 524 -16.41 17.28 0.73
C LEU A 524 -15.03 17.93 0.59
N VAL A 525 -14.53 18.01 -0.63
CA VAL A 525 -13.35 18.78 -1.00
C VAL A 525 -13.72 19.77 -2.12
N LYS A 526 -13.11 20.96 -2.14
CA LYS A 526 -13.31 21.89 -3.26
C LYS A 526 -12.72 21.29 -4.53
N SER A 527 -13.50 21.28 -5.60
CA SER A 527 -13.09 20.83 -6.92
C SER A 527 -12.81 22.02 -7.84
N THR A 528 -11.74 21.94 -8.61
CA THR A 528 -11.42 22.90 -9.68
C THR A 528 -12.05 22.51 -11.01
N SER A 529 -12.74 21.37 -11.09
CA SER A 529 -13.41 20.95 -12.32
C SER A 529 -14.61 21.84 -12.61
N PRO A 530 -14.77 22.34 -13.82
CA PRO A 530 -15.96 23.12 -14.19
C PRO A 530 -17.22 22.24 -14.05
N PRO A 531 -18.40 22.85 -13.87
CA PRO A 531 -19.67 22.15 -13.96
C PRO A 531 -19.77 21.40 -15.28
N PRO A 532 -20.47 20.26 -15.32
CA PRO A 532 -20.81 19.64 -16.61
C PRO A 532 -21.54 20.69 -17.45
N THR A 533 -21.22 20.73 -18.74
CA THR A 533 -21.97 21.59 -19.67
C THR A 533 -23.44 21.19 -19.57
N PRO A 534 -24.36 22.11 -19.35
CA PRO A 534 -25.78 21.79 -19.27
C PRO A 534 -26.20 20.91 -20.44
N VAL A 535 -26.80 19.78 -20.15
CA VAL A 535 -27.40 18.95 -21.21
C VAL A 535 -28.51 19.80 -21.82
N VAL A 536 -28.30 20.27 -23.04
CA VAL A 536 -29.31 21.04 -23.78
C VAL A 536 -30.46 20.11 -24.09
N THR A 537 -31.56 20.27 -23.38
CA THR A 537 -32.79 19.56 -23.69
C THR A 537 -33.55 20.30 -24.81
N PHE A 538 -33.92 19.56 -25.85
CA PHE A 538 -34.70 20.09 -26.92
C PHE A 538 -36.20 19.76 -26.73
N ALA A 539 -37.07 20.62 -27.25
CA ALA A 539 -38.52 20.45 -27.26
C ALA A 539 -39.10 20.88 -28.60
N ILE A 540 -40.29 20.39 -28.93
CA ILE A 540 -41.05 20.85 -30.11
C ILE A 540 -41.25 22.35 -29.98
N GLY A 541 -40.98 23.09 -31.07
CA GLY A 541 -40.97 24.53 -31.12
C GLY A 541 -39.62 25.22 -30.91
N ASP A 542 -38.60 24.47 -30.43
CA ASP A 542 -37.25 25.05 -30.27
C ASP A 542 -36.64 25.36 -31.65
N ARG A 543 -35.99 26.53 -31.71
CA ARG A 543 -35.14 26.92 -32.84
C ARG A 543 -33.73 26.38 -32.62
N VAL A 544 -33.18 25.73 -33.66
CA VAL A 544 -31.83 25.16 -33.61
C VAL A 544 -31.01 25.59 -34.83
N GLU A 545 -29.70 25.58 -34.66
CA GLU A 545 -28.70 25.73 -35.71
C GLU A 545 -27.83 24.47 -35.74
N LEU A 546 -27.41 24.04 -36.90
CA LEU A 546 -26.57 22.87 -37.07
C LEU A 546 -25.09 23.21 -36.83
N SER A 547 -24.42 22.53 -35.91
CA SER A 547 -22.98 22.68 -35.66
C SER A 547 -22.11 22.13 -36.79
N LYS A 548 -22.64 21.20 -37.59
CA LYS A 548 -21.95 20.58 -38.73
C LYS A 548 -22.99 20.09 -39.77
N SER A 549 -22.54 19.81 -40.99
CA SER A 549 -23.40 19.21 -42.02
C SER A 549 -24.06 17.94 -41.49
N THR A 550 -25.39 17.83 -41.71
CA THR A 550 -26.24 16.80 -41.09
C THR A 550 -27.14 16.17 -42.12
N ASN A 551 -27.18 14.84 -42.16
CA ASN A 551 -28.08 14.08 -43.00
C ASN A 551 -29.54 14.23 -42.52
N VAL A 552 -30.45 14.45 -43.47
CA VAL A 552 -31.90 14.52 -43.26
C VAL A 552 -32.51 13.26 -43.79
N ARG A 553 -33.31 12.58 -42.98
CA ARG A 553 -33.89 11.27 -43.30
C ARG A 553 -35.43 11.28 -43.26
N ALA A 554 -36.05 10.30 -43.94
CA ALA A 554 -37.49 10.17 -43.99
C ALA A 554 -38.13 9.79 -42.64
N THR A 555 -37.41 9.07 -41.78
CA THR A 555 -37.81 8.70 -40.42
C THR A 555 -36.62 8.78 -39.46
N GLY A 556 -36.87 8.77 -38.14
CA GLY A 556 -35.87 8.87 -37.10
C GLY A 556 -35.02 7.61 -36.90
N ALA A 557 -34.29 7.17 -37.93
CA ALA A 557 -33.38 6.02 -37.86
C ALA A 557 -32.25 6.15 -38.90
N LEU A 558 -31.06 5.66 -38.58
CA LEU A 558 -29.90 5.64 -39.49
C LEU A 558 -30.15 4.84 -40.76
N THR A 559 -31.00 3.83 -40.70
CA THR A 559 -31.36 2.97 -41.84
C THR A 559 -32.47 3.58 -42.72
N ALA A 560 -33.09 4.70 -42.28
CA ALA A 560 -34.13 5.36 -43.05
C ALA A 560 -33.59 6.00 -44.34
N THR A 561 -34.46 6.13 -45.35
CA THR A 561 -34.13 6.75 -46.64
C THR A 561 -33.55 8.13 -46.44
N LEU A 562 -32.38 8.39 -47.03
CA LEU A 562 -31.74 9.70 -47.03
C LEU A 562 -32.52 10.63 -47.99
N LEU A 563 -33.05 11.71 -47.44
CA LEU A 563 -33.75 12.73 -48.22
C LEU A 563 -32.79 13.79 -48.78
N GLY A 564 -31.71 14.03 -48.05
CA GLY A 564 -30.70 15.02 -48.40
C GLY A 564 -29.77 15.31 -47.19
N ALA A 565 -29.02 16.41 -47.29
CA ALA A 565 -28.20 16.89 -46.19
C ALA A 565 -28.36 18.41 -46.06
N GLN A 566 -28.38 18.88 -44.82
CA GLN A 566 -28.30 20.30 -44.48
C GLN A 566 -26.85 20.69 -44.18
N ALA A 567 -26.44 21.89 -44.58
CA ALA A 567 -25.11 22.40 -44.33
C ALA A 567 -24.94 22.80 -42.86
N ALA A 568 -23.69 22.91 -42.39
CA ALA A 568 -23.37 23.55 -41.11
C ALA A 568 -23.97 24.98 -41.09
N LEU A 569 -24.42 25.42 -39.91
CA LEU A 569 -25.11 26.69 -39.66
C LEU A 569 -26.52 26.81 -40.26
N ALA A 570 -27.05 25.76 -40.93
CA ALA A 570 -28.45 25.72 -41.31
C ALA A 570 -29.33 25.79 -40.06
N LYS A 571 -30.43 26.56 -40.16
CA LYS A 571 -31.37 26.78 -39.05
C LYS A 571 -32.70 26.12 -39.35
N GLY A 572 -33.39 25.75 -38.28
CA GLY A 572 -34.73 25.15 -38.41
C GLY A 572 -35.45 25.12 -37.07
N THR A 573 -36.71 24.68 -37.12
CA THR A 573 -37.56 24.49 -35.95
C THR A 573 -37.81 23.00 -35.75
N ILE A 574 -37.76 22.56 -34.50
CA ILE A 574 -38.14 21.18 -34.12
C ILE A 574 -39.66 21.09 -34.18
N ILE A 575 -40.20 20.21 -35.05
CA ILE A 575 -41.63 20.05 -35.24
C ILE A 575 -42.17 18.69 -34.81
N GLY A 576 -41.28 17.74 -34.43
CA GLY A 576 -41.68 16.42 -33.95
C GLY A 576 -40.55 15.65 -33.28
N GLY A 577 -40.91 14.63 -32.54
CA GLY A 577 -39.97 13.83 -31.73
C GLY A 577 -40.09 14.13 -30.22
N PRO A 578 -39.14 13.62 -29.41
CA PRO A 578 -38.03 12.78 -29.83
C PRO A 578 -38.47 11.35 -30.15
N VAL A 579 -37.79 10.72 -31.09
CA VAL A 579 -37.80 9.26 -31.20
C VAL A 579 -36.69 8.74 -30.29
N ALA A 580 -37.01 7.71 -29.50
CA ALA A 580 -36.08 7.12 -28.56
C ALA A 580 -34.75 6.73 -29.22
N LYS A 581 -33.68 6.72 -28.44
CA LYS A 581 -32.34 6.39 -28.91
C LYS A 581 -32.31 5.10 -29.70
N ASP A 582 -31.78 5.19 -30.92
CA ASP A 582 -31.57 4.03 -31.78
C ASP A 582 -30.38 3.16 -31.28
N ALA A 583 -30.13 2.05 -31.98
CA ALA A 583 -29.02 1.15 -31.66
C ALA A 583 -27.62 1.84 -31.65
N ASN A 584 -27.50 3.04 -32.23
CA ASN A 584 -26.28 3.85 -32.27
C ASN A 584 -26.32 5.00 -31.27
N ASN A 585 -27.24 4.96 -30.29
CA ASN A 585 -27.41 5.94 -29.23
C ASN A 585 -27.80 7.36 -29.68
N ILE A 586 -28.40 7.50 -30.88
CA ILE A 586 -28.81 8.78 -31.46
C ILE A 586 -30.28 9.05 -31.14
N THR A 587 -30.56 10.24 -30.58
CA THR A 587 -31.92 10.78 -30.45
C THR A 587 -32.27 11.55 -31.72
N TRP A 588 -33.46 11.28 -32.29
CA TRP A 588 -33.89 11.85 -33.54
C TRP A 588 -35.02 12.83 -33.33
N TRP A 589 -34.95 13.98 -34.07
CA TRP A 589 -35.98 15.00 -34.09
C TRP A 589 -36.41 15.30 -35.51
N GLN A 590 -37.72 15.54 -35.73
CA GLN A 590 -38.24 16.00 -36.98
C GLN A 590 -38.05 17.52 -37.07
N MET A 591 -37.48 17.97 -38.18
CA MET A 591 -37.04 19.32 -38.40
C MET A 591 -37.79 19.92 -39.59
N ASP A 592 -38.23 21.19 -39.43
CA ASP A 592 -38.62 22.12 -40.48
C ASP A 592 -37.46 23.12 -40.64
N TYR A 593 -36.66 22.93 -41.66
CA TYR A 593 -35.51 23.79 -41.93
C TYR A 593 -35.89 25.04 -42.68
N ASP A 594 -35.27 26.18 -42.38
CA ASP A 594 -35.56 27.46 -43.04
C ASP A 594 -35.31 27.40 -44.57
N THR A 595 -34.43 26.53 -45.00
CA THR A 595 -34.11 26.28 -46.40
C THR A 595 -33.67 24.84 -46.60
N GLY A 596 -33.90 24.26 -47.79
CA GLY A 596 -33.42 22.93 -48.15
C GLY A 596 -34.45 21.84 -47.88
N VAL A 597 -34.02 20.69 -47.36
CA VAL A 597 -34.83 19.48 -47.18
C VAL A 597 -35.24 19.30 -45.74
N ASP A 598 -36.54 19.11 -45.50
CA ASP A 598 -37.11 18.81 -44.17
C ASP A 598 -37.14 17.32 -43.90
N GLY A 599 -37.11 16.96 -42.63
CA GLY A 599 -37.17 15.56 -42.20
C GLY A 599 -36.51 15.32 -40.86
N TRP A 600 -36.04 14.10 -40.61
CA TRP A 600 -35.48 13.68 -39.35
C TRP A 600 -33.94 13.84 -39.30
N SER A 601 -33.45 14.48 -38.24
CA SER A 601 -32.03 14.73 -38.00
C SER A 601 -31.63 14.34 -36.59
N GLY A 602 -30.37 13.87 -36.42
CA GLY A 602 -29.83 13.46 -35.13
C GLY A 602 -29.49 14.67 -34.24
N GLN A 603 -29.87 14.60 -32.98
CA GLN A 603 -29.73 15.66 -31.97
C GLN A 603 -28.30 16.13 -31.78
N ASP A 604 -27.31 15.27 -31.97
CA ASP A 604 -25.89 15.53 -31.63
C ASP A 604 -25.29 16.71 -32.42
N ASN A 605 -25.99 17.15 -33.48
CA ASN A 605 -25.56 18.27 -34.32
C ASN A 605 -26.31 19.55 -34.01
N PHE A 606 -27.22 19.58 -33.03
CA PHE A 606 -28.06 20.73 -32.75
C PHE A 606 -27.45 21.66 -31.73
N VAL A 607 -27.48 22.96 -32.00
CA VAL A 607 -27.23 24.05 -31.10
C VAL A 607 -28.51 24.84 -30.91
N LYS A 608 -29.03 24.92 -29.69
CA LYS A 608 -30.27 25.66 -29.40
C LYS A 608 -30.05 27.15 -29.54
N ILE A 609 -30.90 27.80 -30.35
CA ILE A 609 -30.89 29.26 -30.49
C ILE A 609 -31.71 29.86 -29.34
N PRO A 610 -31.12 30.74 -28.48
CA PRO A 610 -31.86 31.35 -27.37
C PRO A 610 -33.06 32.15 -27.90
N ALA A 611 -34.21 32.01 -27.26
CA ALA A 611 -35.37 32.87 -27.54
C ALA A 611 -34.99 34.35 -27.24
N VAL A 612 -35.17 35.19 -28.24
CA VAL A 612 -34.96 36.64 -28.05
C VAL A 612 -36.08 37.15 -27.11
N LYS A 613 -35.70 37.52 -25.90
CA LYS A 613 -36.62 38.13 -24.95
C LYS A 613 -37.11 39.45 -25.53
N PRO A 614 -38.44 39.68 -25.70
CA PRO A 614 -38.94 40.99 -26.20
C PRO A 614 -38.38 42.10 -25.30
N SER A 615 -37.77 43.09 -25.92
CA SER A 615 -37.34 44.31 -25.20
C SER A 615 -38.60 45.01 -24.67
N LYS A 616 -38.60 45.30 -23.37
CA LYS A 616 -39.66 46.07 -22.72
C LYS A 616 -39.83 47.41 -23.48
N PRO A 617 -41.05 47.81 -23.89
CA PRO A 617 -41.22 49.11 -24.55
C PRO A 617 -40.75 50.22 -23.61
N THR A 618 -39.73 50.95 -24.03
CA THR A 618 -39.32 52.21 -23.40
C THR A 618 -40.19 53.32 -24.00
N GLY A 619 -41.03 53.92 -23.14
CA GLY A 619 -41.50 55.27 -23.39
C GLY A 619 -43.00 55.44 -23.63
N LEU A 620 -43.74 55.69 -22.57
CA LEU A 620 -44.81 56.69 -22.59
C LEU A 620 -44.45 57.70 -21.52
N LYS A 621 -44.00 58.89 -21.97
CA LYS A 621 -44.01 60.08 -21.15
C LYS A 621 -45.48 60.55 -21.11
N THR A 622 -46.06 60.61 -19.92
CA THR A 622 -47.29 61.36 -19.66
C THR A 622 -46.87 62.79 -19.35
N GLU A 623 -47.37 63.70 -20.16
CA GLU A 623 -47.46 65.10 -19.79
C GLU A 623 -48.38 65.29 -18.59
#